data_e1e39336c10223ff88d1075a23a92d82
#
_entry.id   e1e39336c10223ff88d1075a23a92d82
#
_cell.length_a   1.000
_cell.length_b   1.000
_cell.length_c   1.000
_cell.angle_alpha   90.00
_cell.angle_beta   90.00
_cell.angle_gamma   90.00
#
_symmetry.space_group_name_H-M   'P 1'
#
loop_
_entity.id
_entity.type
_entity.pdbx_description
1 polymer ?
#
loop_
_entity_poly.entity_id
_entity_poly.type
_entity_poly.pdbx_seq_one_letter_code
_entity_poly.pdbx_strand_id
1 'polypeptide(L)' 'MADARILQEKAEMFERRAESASDPISRQHYREMAAHYRSLAVEHLNVHRDEPAH' A
#
# COMPACT_ATOMS: atom_id res chain seq x y z
N MET A 1 -4.81 -16.19 1.32
CA MET A 1 -5.53 -15.29 1.12
C MET A 1 -4.98 -14.02 1.33
N ALA A 2 -4.92 -13.19 0.49
CA ALA A 2 -4.37 -11.95 0.61
C ALA A 2 -5.19 -11.18 1.46
N ASP A 3 -4.73 -10.49 2.36
CA ASP A 3 -5.55 -9.71 3.05
C ASP A 3 -5.07 -8.33 3.11
N ALA A 4 -5.95 -7.41 3.38
CA ALA A 4 -5.65 -6.01 3.40
C ALA A 4 -4.57 -5.68 4.40
N ARG A 5 -4.48 -6.43 5.46
CA ARG A 5 -3.46 -6.19 6.44
C ARG A 5 -2.07 -6.40 5.87
N ILE A 6 -1.89 -7.43 5.06
CA ILE A 6 -0.60 -7.68 4.44
C ILE A 6 -0.25 -6.55 3.49
N LEU A 7 -1.23 -6.08 2.74
CA LEU A 7 -1.00 -4.97 1.82
C LEU A 7 -0.66 -3.69 2.58
N GLN A 8 -1.32 -3.46 3.69
CA GLN A 8 -1.01 -2.29 4.51
C GLN A 8 0.38 -2.38 5.09
N GLU A 9 0.79 -3.56 5.49
CA GLU A 9 2.14 -3.75 6.04
C GLU A 9 3.19 -3.48 4.99
N LYS A 10 2.93 -3.90 3.76
CA LYS A 10 3.87 -3.61 2.70
C LYS A 10 3.95 -2.12 2.43
N ALA A 11 2.82 -1.43 2.43
CA ALA A 11 2.82 0.01 2.24
C ALA A 11 3.63 0.70 3.32
N GLU A 12 3.47 0.27 4.56
CA GLU A 12 4.22 0.86 5.66
C GLU A 12 5.71 0.59 5.53
N MET A 13 6.06 -0.60 5.08
CA MET A 13 7.45 -0.93 4.86
C MET A 13 8.07 0.00 3.83
N PHE A 14 7.36 0.24 2.74
CA PHE A 14 7.88 1.13 1.71
C PHE A 14 7.94 2.58 2.18
N GLU A 15 7.01 2.99 3.02
CA GLU A 15 7.07 4.33 3.59
C GLU A 15 8.31 4.51 4.45
N ARG A 16 8.63 3.49 5.22
CA ARG A 16 9.84 3.55 6.04
C ARG A 16 11.08 3.56 5.17
N ARG A 17 11.08 2.80 4.10
CA ARG A 17 12.22 2.81 3.20
C ARG A 17 12.38 4.16 2.53
N ALA A 18 11.26 4.81 2.21
CA ALA A 18 11.31 6.13 1.63
C ALA A 18 11.96 7.13 2.58
N GLU A 19 11.63 7.01 3.86
CA GLU A 19 12.20 7.91 4.84
C GLU A 19 13.69 7.69 5.02
N SER A 20 14.13 6.46 4.86
CA SER A 20 15.54 6.14 5.01
C SER A 20 16.34 6.39 3.77
N ALA A 21 15.71 6.52 2.63
CA ALA A 21 16.43 6.68 1.38
C ALA A 21 17.10 8.04 1.34
N SER A 22 18.36 8.05 0.96
CA SER A 22 19.05 9.30 0.90
C SER A 22 18.93 9.95 -0.45
N ASP A 23 18.53 9.21 -1.42
CA ASP A 23 18.47 9.67 -2.78
C ASP A 23 17.06 10.06 -3.15
N PRO A 24 16.81 11.19 -3.72
CA PRO A 24 15.42 11.62 -4.01
C PRO A 24 14.71 10.72 -5.00
N ILE A 25 15.42 10.11 -5.92
CA ILE A 25 14.78 9.25 -6.89
C ILE A 25 14.29 7.98 -6.22
N SER A 26 15.11 7.39 -5.36
CA SER A 26 14.72 6.22 -4.62
C SER A 26 13.58 6.53 -3.68
N ARG A 27 13.63 7.69 -3.04
CA ARG A 27 12.59 8.10 -2.13
C ARG A 27 11.25 8.19 -2.85
N GLN A 28 11.26 8.80 -4.03
CA GLN A 28 10.05 8.93 -4.81
C GLN A 28 9.51 7.57 -5.22
N HIS A 29 10.41 6.69 -5.63
CA HIS A 29 10.02 5.35 -6.05
C HIS A 29 9.36 4.60 -4.89
N TYR A 30 9.95 4.65 -3.72
CA TYR A 30 9.38 3.97 -2.56
C TYR A 30 8.03 4.56 -2.16
N ARG A 31 7.89 5.86 -2.28
CA ARG A 31 6.61 6.50 -2.00
C ARG A 31 5.53 6.05 -2.96
N GLU A 32 5.89 5.90 -4.21
CA GLU A 32 4.94 5.44 -5.22
C GLU A 32 4.52 4.01 -4.94
N MET A 33 5.47 3.17 -4.55
CA MET A 33 5.16 1.80 -4.20
C MET A 33 4.24 1.75 -2.99
N ALA A 34 4.51 2.56 -1.99
CA ALA A 34 3.68 2.60 -0.80
C ALA A 34 2.26 3.02 -1.15
N ALA A 35 2.12 4.02 -1.98
CA ALA A 35 0.80 4.50 -2.38
C ALA A 35 0.05 3.42 -3.13
N HIS A 36 0.75 2.69 -3.98
CA HIS A 36 0.13 1.62 -4.75
C HIS A 36 -0.41 0.53 -3.82
N TYR A 37 0.39 0.10 -2.86
CA TYR A 37 -0.07 -0.93 -1.94
C TYR A 37 -1.19 -0.43 -1.04
N ARG A 38 -1.15 0.84 -0.68
CA ARG A 38 -2.20 1.41 0.13
C ARG A 38 -3.52 1.44 -0.64
N SER A 39 -3.47 1.78 -1.92
CA SER A 39 -4.65 1.75 -2.76
C SER A 39 -5.20 0.35 -2.90
N LEU A 40 -4.33 -0.62 -3.08
CA LEU A 40 -4.76 -2.00 -3.17
C LEU A 40 -5.43 -2.45 -1.88
N ALA A 41 -4.90 -2.03 -0.75
CA ALA A 41 -5.49 -2.41 0.52
C ALA A 41 -6.89 -1.85 0.67
N VAL A 42 -7.07 -0.60 0.27
CA VAL A 42 -8.38 0.04 0.34
C VAL A 42 -9.37 -0.66 -0.58
N GLU A 43 -8.94 -0.97 -1.79
CA GLU A 43 -9.81 -1.65 -2.73
C GLU A 43 -10.20 -3.01 -2.21
N HIS A 44 -9.27 -3.70 -1.59
CA HIS A 44 -9.54 -5.01 -1.08
C HIS A 44 -10.57 -4.94 0.04
N LEU A 45 -10.46 -3.97 0.91
CA LEU A 45 -11.43 -3.79 1.96
C LEU A 45 -12.79 -3.39 1.40
N ASN A 46 -12.82 -2.55 0.43
CA ASN A 46 -14.07 -2.12 -0.18
C ASN A 46 -14.79 -3.27 -0.85
N VAL A 47 -14.07 -4.10 -1.54
CA VAL A 47 -14.67 -5.24 -2.19
C VAL A 47 -15.28 -6.15 -1.16
N HIS A 48 -14.59 -6.39 -0.08
CA HIS A 48 -15.12 -7.19 0.93
C HIS A 48 -16.32 -6.60 1.61
N ARG A 49 -16.38 -5.27 1.82
CA ARG A 49 -17.44 -4.72 2.47
C ARG A 49 -18.62 -4.58 1.66
N ASP A 50 -18.40 -4.30 0.44
CA ASP A 50 -19.40 -3.96 -0.36
C ASP A 50 -19.98 -4.94 -1.05
N GLU A 51 -20.16 -5.87 -0.81
CA GLU A 51 -20.65 -6.86 -1.37
C GLU A 51 -21.69 -6.73 -2.01
N PRO A 52 -22.09 -6.63 -2.56
CA PRO A 52 -22.95 -6.46 -3.23
C PRO A 52 -23.87 -6.69 -3.52
N ALA A 53 -24.00 -6.52 -3.35
CA ALA A 53 -24.89 -6.47 -3.33
C ALA A 53 -25.41 -6.40 -4.50
N HIS A 54 -25.45 -6.51 -5.00
CA HIS A 54 -26.09 -6.43 -6.02
C HIS A 54 -26.11 -7.22 -6.57
#